data_2ee2cc616a26e3194d14a7da15a54701
#
_entry.id   2ee2cc616a26e3194d14a7da15a54701
#
_cell.length_a   1.000
_cell.length_b   1.000
_cell.length_c   1.000
_cell.angle_alpha   90.00
_cell.angle_beta   90.00
_cell.angle_gamma   90.00
#
_symmetry.space_group_name_H-M   'P 1'
#
loop_
_entity.id
_entity.type
_entity.pdbx_description
1 polymer ?
#
loop_
_entity_poly.entity_id
_entity_poly.type
_entity_poly.pdbx_seq_one_letter_code
_entity_poly.pdbx_strand_id
1 'polypeptide(L)'
;MSKNNSTTLLPWLGIALLIIVADQITKTVIIGNLQLGDSHTITSFFNIVRAHNTGAAFSFLAGASGWQRWFFVGLGAAAAVFIVWMLRSHGGQRLFSLALALILGGALGNVIDRLLHGYVVDFLEFHWRFLEPLFHGGRFPSFNVADSAISVGAACLILDEILRVRRSG
;
A
#
# COMPACT_ATOMS: atom_id res chain seq x y z
N MET A 1 6.93 12.51 39.91
CA MET A 1 7.88 12.00 38.91
C MET A 1 7.10 11.43 37.74
N SER A 2 6.96 12.19 36.67
CA SER A 2 6.30 11.73 35.43
C SER A 2 7.18 10.66 34.80
N LYS A 3 6.71 9.41 34.72
CA LYS A 3 7.35 8.39 33.89
C LYS A 3 7.22 8.85 32.44
N ASN A 4 8.31 9.34 31.86
CA ASN A 4 8.45 9.49 30.42
C ASN A 4 8.27 8.08 29.80
N ASN A 5 7.04 7.71 29.47
CA ASN A 5 6.78 6.64 28.55
C ASN A 5 7.17 7.16 27.15
N SER A 6 8.47 7.18 26.87
CA SER A 6 8.97 7.31 25.51
C SER A 6 8.49 6.03 24.79
N THR A 7 7.31 6.12 24.16
CA THR A 7 6.82 5.06 23.29
C THR A 7 7.83 4.91 22.17
N THR A 8 8.53 3.79 22.17
CA THR A 8 9.60 3.56 21.21
C THR A 8 9.02 3.49 19.80
N LEU A 9 9.45 4.40 18.94
CA LEU A 9 9.11 4.44 17.51
C LEU A 9 9.62 3.20 16.76
N LEU A 10 10.68 2.58 17.31
CA LEU A 10 11.43 1.51 16.65
C LEU A 10 10.60 0.29 16.22
N PRO A 11 9.68 -0.27 17.02
CA PRO A 11 8.86 -1.40 16.56
C PRO A 11 8.00 -1.07 15.34
N TRP A 12 7.46 0.14 15.29
CA TRP A 12 6.58 0.58 14.20
C TRP A 12 7.36 0.81 12.89
N LEU A 13 8.56 1.39 12.99
CA LEU A 13 9.48 1.47 11.86
C LEU A 13 9.97 0.10 11.41
N GLY A 14 10.14 -0.85 12.33
CA GLY A 14 10.47 -2.24 12.02
C GLY A 14 9.37 -2.91 11.20
N ILE A 15 8.09 -2.72 11.56
CA ILE A 15 6.94 -3.22 10.79
C ILE A 15 6.91 -2.59 9.39
N ALA A 16 7.06 -1.26 9.30
CA ALA A 16 7.09 -0.57 8.01
C ALA A 16 8.22 -1.10 7.12
N LEU A 17 9.41 -1.32 7.67
CA LEU A 17 10.54 -1.91 6.94
C LEU A 17 10.23 -3.32 6.45
N LEU A 18 9.61 -4.17 7.28
CA LEU A 18 9.22 -5.53 6.86
C LEU A 18 8.25 -5.49 5.67
N ILE A 19 7.28 -4.57 5.66
CA ILE A 19 6.36 -4.39 4.54
C ILE A 19 7.12 -3.95 3.28
N ILE A 20 8.02 -2.97 3.39
CA ILE A 20 8.85 -2.51 2.25
C ILE A 20 9.65 -3.68 1.69
N VAL A 21 10.33 -4.45 2.54
CA VAL A 21 11.16 -5.58 2.11
C VAL A 21 10.30 -6.66 1.43
N ALA A 22 9.16 -7.03 2.01
CA ALA A 22 8.25 -8.02 1.42
C ALA A 22 7.71 -7.54 0.07
N ASP A 23 7.31 -6.28 -0.03
CA ASP A 23 6.83 -5.67 -1.27
C ASP A 23 7.91 -5.68 -2.36
N GLN A 24 9.11 -5.22 -2.06
CA GLN A 24 10.20 -5.13 -3.04
C GLN A 24 10.73 -6.52 -3.46
N ILE A 25 10.76 -7.49 -2.54
CA ILE A 25 11.14 -8.88 -2.89
C ILE A 25 10.11 -9.47 -3.85
N THR A 26 8.80 -9.38 -3.53
CA THR A 26 7.76 -9.93 -4.39
C THR A 26 7.75 -9.29 -5.77
N LYS A 27 7.86 -7.97 -5.86
CA LYS A 27 7.97 -7.24 -7.14
C LYS A 27 9.20 -7.63 -7.94
N THR A 28 10.35 -7.81 -7.29
CA THR A 28 11.59 -8.27 -7.96
C THR A 28 11.41 -9.67 -8.54
N VAL A 29 10.78 -10.59 -7.80
CA VAL A 29 10.46 -11.94 -8.29
C VAL A 29 9.53 -11.87 -9.50
N ILE A 30 8.50 -11.04 -9.46
CA ILE A 30 7.57 -10.85 -10.60
C ILE A 30 8.31 -10.31 -11.83
N ILE A 31 9.12 -9.28 -11.68
CA ILE A 31 9.89 -8.67 -12.78
C ILE A 31 10.84 -9.70 -13.40
N GLY A 32 11.46 -10.55 -12.58
CA GLY A 32 12.43 -11.54 -13.04
C GLY A 32 11.81 -12.75 -13.75
N ASN A 33 10.52 -13.05 -13.54
CA ASN A 33 9.87 -14.26 -14.05
C ASN A 33 8.76 -14.04 -15.07
N LEU A 34 8.15 -12.84 -15.11
CA LEU A 34 7.04 -12.52 -16.01
C LEU A 34 7.41 -11.35 -16.92
N GLN A 35 6.93 -11.38 -18.16
CA GLN A 35 6.96 -10.23 -19.05
C GLN A 35 5.77 -9.29 -18.77
N LEU A 36 5.86 -8.04 -19.20
CA LEU A 36 4.75 -7.09 -19.08
C LEU A 36 3.53 -7.59 -19.84
N GLY A 37 2.40 -7.69 -19.15
CA GLY A 37 1.14 -8.19 -19.69
C GLY A 37 0.94 -9.71 -19.52
N ASP A 38 1.93 -10.44 -19.02
CA ASP A 38 1.75 -11.85 -18.70
C ASP A 38 0.71 -12.04 -17.60
N SER A 39 -0.03 -13.15 -17.70
CA SER A 39 -1.03 -13.57 -16.72
C SER A 39 -0.97 -15.08 -16.52
N HIS A 40 -0.71 -15.52 -15.30
CA HIS A 40 -0.68 -16.92 -14.91
C HIS A 40 -1.87 -17.21 -13.97
N THR A 41 -2.77 -18.06 -14.41
CA THR A 41 -3.93 -18.49 -13.61
C THR A 41 -3.48 -19.45 -12.50
N ILE A 42 -3.73 -19.07 -11.25
CA ILE A 42 -3.44 -19.88 -10.07
C ILE A 42 -4.69 -20.61 -9.60
N THR A 43 -5.83 -19.93 -9.59
CA THR A 43 -7.16 -20.52 -9.28
C THR A 43 -8.21 -19.98 -10.22
N SER A 44 -9.45 -20.49 -10.11
CA SER A 44 -10.58 -20.00 -10.90
C SER A 44 -10.99 -18.54 -10.64
N PHE A 45 -10.39 -17.89 -9.68
CA PHE A 45 -10.71 -16.51 -9.28
C PHE A 45 -9.46 -15.63 -9.02
N PHE A 46 -8.25 -16.19 -9.20
CA PHE A 46 -7.00 -15.50 -8.86
C PHE A 46 -5.91 -15.76 -9.90
N ASN A 47 -5.30 -14.71 -10.39
CA ASN A 47 -4.16 -14.73 -11.30
C ASN A 47 -2.95 -14.01 -10.67
N ILE A 48 -1.74 -14.46 -11.04
CA ILE A 48 -0.52 -13.67 -10.91
C ILE A 48 -0.26 -13.02 -12.26
N VAL A 49 -0.18 -11.69 -12.27
CA VAL A 49 0.04 -10.91 -13.49
C VAL A 49 1.28 -10.04 -13.37
N ARG A 50 1.75 -9.45 -14.46
CA ARG A 50 2.67 -8.32 -14.40
C ARG A 50 2.04 -7.12 -15.08
N ALA A 51 1.62 -6.15 -14.30
CA ALA A 51 1.07 -4.88 -14.76
C ALA A 51 1.92 -3.70 -14.27
N HIS A 52 1.96 -2.63 -15.06
CA HIS A 52 2.67 -1.39 -14.69
C HIS A 52 1.64 -0.28 -14.43
N ASN A 53 1.61 0.19 -13.20
CA ASN A 53 0.70 1.24 -12.75
C ASN A 53 1.43 2.59 -12.68
N THR A 54 1.20 3.44 -13.65
CA THR A 54 1.77 4.80 -13.70
C THR A 54 1.00 5.82 -12.85
N GLY A 55 -0.02 5.37 -12.10
CA GLY A 55 -0.95 6.25 -11.37
C GLY A 55 -2.26 6.49 -12.11
N ALA A 56 -2.48 5.79 -13.23
CA ALA A 56 -3.67 5.90 -14.10
C ALA A 56 -4.88 5.11 -13.63
N ALA A 57 -4.94 4.67 -12.37
CA ALA A 57 -6.05 3.87 -11.81
C ALA A 57 -7.46 4.45 -12.11
N PHE A 58 -7.52 5.70 -12.54
CA PHE A 58 -8.76 6.40 -12.92
C PHE A 58 -8.74 6.98 -14.34
N SER A 59 -8.01 6.43 -15.29
CA SER A 59 -7.93 6.87 -16.70
C SER A 59 -7.67 8.38 -16.89
N PHE A 60 -8.01 9.18 -15.92
CA PHE A 60 -7.92 10.64 -15.86
C PHE A 60 -6.48 11.16 -16.00
N LEU A 61 -5.49 10.38 -15.58
CA LEU A 61 -4.07 10.74 -15.68
C LEU A 61 -3.31 9.87 -16.71
N ALA A 62 -3.97 9.00 -17.46
CA ALA A 62 -3.32 8.08 -18.38
C ALA A 62 -2.60 8.78 -19.55
N GLY A 63 -3.03 10.00 -19.92
CA GLY A 63 -2.46 10.78 -21.00
C GLY A 63 -1.45 11.86 -20.59
N ALA A 64 -1.08 11.92 -19.32
CA ALA A 64 -0.23 13.00 -18.83
C ALA A 64 1.26 12.68 -19.02
N SER A 65 2.05 13.70 -19.32
CA SER A 65 3.46 13.66 -19.77
C SER A 65 4.50 13.24 -18.69
N GLY A 66 4.16 12.31 -17.78
CA GLY A 66 5.11 11.76 -16.79
C GLY A 66 5.21 12.56 -15.46
N TRP A 67 4.54 13.69 -15.31
CA TRP A 67 4.53 14.45 -14.06
C TRP A 67 3.84 13.69 -12.91
N GLN A 68 2.93 12.76 -13.22
CA GLN A 68 2.23 11.91 -12.24
C GLN A 68 3.21 11.17 -11.33
N ARG A 69 4.33 10.68 -11.89
CA ARG A 69 5.39 10.04 -11.12
C ARG A 69 5.81 10.92 -9.94
N TRP A 70 6.15 12.16 -10.22
CA TRP A 70 6.64 13.10 -9.21
C TRP A 70 5.55 13.56 -8.25
N PHE A 71 4.31 13.69 -8.74
CA PHE A 71 3.16 13.96 -7.89
C PHE A 71 2.96 12.85 -6.85
N PHE A 72 2.94 11.57 -7.26
CA PHE A 72 2.78 10.46 -6.33
C PHE A 72 4.01 10.23 -5.43
N VAL A 73 5.21 10.49 -5.91
CA VAL A 73 6.42 10.50 -5.08
C VAL A 73 6.32 11.57 -4.00
N GLY A 74 5.95 12.80 -4.36
CA GLY A 74 5.78 13.91 -3.42
C GLY A 74 4.68 13.63 -2.39
N LEU A 75 3.53 13.10 -2.84
CA LEU A 75 2.42 12.71 -1.97
C LEU A 75 2.83 11.62 -0.99
N GLY A 76 3.50 10.56 -1.47
CA GLY A 76 3.99 9.47 -0.62
C GLY A 76 5.05 9.93 0.39
N ALA A 77 5.96 10.81 -0.03
CA ALA A 77 6.96 11.39 0.87
C ALA A 77 6.31 12.28 1.96
N ALA A 78 5.35 13.12 1.58
CA ALA A 78 4.61 13.94 2.54
C ALA A 78 3.82 13.08 3.53
N ALA A 79 3.13 12.03 3.04
CA ALA A 79 2.44 11.07 3.90
C ALA A 79 3.41 10.37 4.86
N ALA A 80 4.60 9.95 4.39
CA ALA A 80 5.60 9.31 5.24
C ALA A 80 6.08 10.23 6.36
N VAL A 81 6.38 11.49 6.06
CA VAL A 81 6.77 12.50 7.07
C VAL A 81 5.66 12.69 8.10
N PHE A 82 4.42 12.86 7.65
CA PHE A 82 3.25 13.01 8.51
C PHE A 82 3.03 11.79 9.41
N ILE A 83 3.11 10.58 8.85
CA ILE A 83 2.94 9.33 9.61
C ILE A 83 4.04 9.16 10.66
N VAL A 84 5.30 9.45 10.34
CA VAL A 84 6.39 9.38 11.31
C VAL A 84 6.17 10.40 12.45
N TRP A 85 5.68 11.58 12.13
CA TRP A 85 5.30 12.57 13.15
C TRP A 85 4.18 12.06 14.05
N MET A 86 3.12 11.49 13.48
CA MET A 86 2.01 10.88 14.22
C MET A 86 2.46 9.73 15.11
N LEU A 87 3.31 8.84 14.61
CA LEU A 87 3.87 7.72 15.38
C LEU A 87 4.69 8.19 16.59
N ARG A 88 5.43 9.30 16.46
CA ARG A 88 6.16 9.92 17.59
C ARG A 88 5.21 10.42 18.66
N SER A 89 4.07 10.96 18.29
CA SER A 89 3.11 11.56 19.20
C SER A 89 2.15 10.53 19.84
N HIS A 90 1.88 9.40 19.15
CA HIS A 90 0.81 8.46 19.52
C HIS A 90 1.29 7.00 19.60
N GLY A 91 2.59 6.74 19.69
CA GLY A 91 3.17 5.39 19.67
C GLY A 91 2.65 4.41 20.75
N GLY A 92 1.97 4.91 21.79
CA GLY A 92 1.32 4.10 22.83
C GLY A 92 -0.04 3.50 22.41
N GLN A 93 -0.66 4.01 21.36
CA GLN A 93 -1.94 3.51 20.83
C GLN A 93 -1.65 2.40 19.81
N ARG A 94 -1.63 1.15 20.30
CA ARG A 94 -1.11 0.00 19.54
C ARG A 94 -1.77 -0.21 18.19
N LEU A 95 -3.11 -0.23 18.13
CA LEU A 95 -3.84 -0.46 16.87
C LEU A 95 -3.65 0.70 15.89
N PHE A 96 -3.73 1.93 16.39
CA PHE A 96 -3.47 3.14 15.63
C PHE A 96 -2.04 3.15 15.05
N SER A 97 -1.04 2.83 15.88
CA SER A 97 0.37 2.82 15.45
C SER A 97 0.67 1.67 14.49
N LEU A 98 0.04 0.49 14.65
CA LEU A 98 0.13 -0.61 13.68
C LEU A 98 -0.43 -0.17 12.32
N ALA A 99 -1.61 0.44 12.32
CA ALA A 99 -2.24 0.95 11.10
C ALA A 99 -1.34 1.94 10.36
N LEU A 100 -0.77 2.90 11.09
CA LEU A 100 0.18 3.88 10.54
C LEU A 100 1.46 3.22 10.00
N ALA A 101 1.99 2.21 10.69
CA ALA A 101 3.18 1.48 10.25
C ALA A 101 2.94 0.71 8.94
N LEU A 102 1.76 0.08 8.78
CA LEU A 102 1.35 -0.60 7.55
C LEU A 102 1.22 0.39 6.39
N ILE A 103 0.54 1.53 6.61
CA ILE A 103 0.40 2.58 5.59
C ILE A 103 1.76 3.17 5.22
N LEU A 104 2.63 3.42 6.20
CA LEU A 104 3.98 3.93 5.95
C LEU A 104 4.79 2.97 5.07
N GLY A 105 4.80 1.68 5.41
CA GLY A 105 5.51 0.66 4.65
C GLY A 105 5.01 0.55 3.23
N GLY A 106 3.69 0.50 3.04
CA GLY A 106 3.08 0.43 1.71
C GLY A 106 3.31 1.70 0.89
N ALA A 107 3.13 2.89 1.48
CA ALA A 107 3.38 4.14 0.79
C ALA A 107 4.83 4.25 0.30
N LEU A 108 5.81 3.91 1.16
CA LEU A 108 7.23 3.92 0.79
C LEU A 108 7.59 2.84 -0.23
N GLY A 109 7.00 1.64 -0.16
CA GLY A 109 7.18 0.59 -1.17
C GLY A 109 6.80 1.09 -2.56
N ASN A 110 5.63 1.71 -2.71
CA ASN A 110 5.17 2.28 -3.97
C ASN A 110 5.95 3.55 -4.41
N VAL A 111 6.52 4.30 -3.47
CA VAL A 111 7.44 5.42 -3.78
C VAL A 111 8.74 4.90 -4.35
N ILE A 112 9.32 3.85 -3.77
CA ILE A 112 10.56 3.20 -4.26
C ILE A 112 10.39 2.77 -5.72
N ASP A 113 9.32 2.08 -6.06
CA ASP A 113 9.03 1.66 -7.43
C ASP A 113 9.00 2.86 -8.39
N ARG A 114 8.29 3.92 -8.01
CA ARG A 114 8.21 5.13 -8.84
C ARG A 114 9.55 5.82 -9.01
N LEU A 115 10.42 5.79 -8.00
CA LEU A 115 11.76 6.35 -8.09
C LEU A 115 12.69 5.49 -8.97
N LEU A 116 12.56 4.17 -8.92
CA LEU A 116 13.42 3.26 -9.68
C LEU A 116 12.94 3.09 -11.13
N HIS A 117 11.64 2.85 -11.31
CA HIS A 117 11.08 2.41 -12.58
C HIS A 117 10.18 3.44 -13.27
N GLY A 118 9.67 4.44 -12.54
CA GLY A 118 8.69 5.41 -13.04
C GLY A 118 7.23 4.94 -12.93
N TYR A 119 6.99 3.70 -12.52
CA TYR A 119 5.68 3.07 -12.33
C TYR A 119 5.72 2.17 -11.10
N VAL A 120 4.55 1.70 -10.66
CA VAL A 120 4.42 0.65 -9.64
C VAL A 120 4.17 -0.68 -10.33
N VAL A 121 4.77 -1.76 -9.80
CA VAL A 121 4.53 -3.12 -10.28
C VAL A 121 3.36 -3.72 -9.51
N ASP A 122 2.28 -4.05 -10.23
CA ASP A 122 1.09 -4.71 -9.70
C ASP A 122 1.02 -6.14 -10.23
N PHE A 123 0.67 -7.11 -9.34
CA PHE A 123 0.78 -8.51 -9.70
C PHE A 123 -0.30 -9.42 -9.11
N LEU A 124 -1.13 -8.96 -8.20
CA LEU A 124 -2.26 -9.71 -7.64
C LEU A 124 -3.53 -9.30 -8.39
N GLU A 125 -4.14 -10.20 -9.12
CA GLU A 125 -5.38 -9.96 -9.86
C GLU A 125 -6.45 -10.95 -9.42
N PHE A 126 -7.55 -10.43 -8.87
CA PHE A 126 -8.73 -11.21 -8.56
C PHE A 126 -9.82 -11.00 -9.61
N HIS A 127 -10.60 -12.04 -9.92
CA HIS A 127 -11.70 -11.93 -10.86
C HIS A 127 -12.89 -12.79 -10.44
N TRP A 128 -14.08 -12.21 -10.57
CA TRP A 128 -15.35 -12.86 -10.29
C TRP A 128 -16.43 -12.38 -11.25
N ARG A 129 -17.31 -13.27 -11.69
CA ARG A 129 -18.40 -12.91 -12.62
C ARG A 129 -19.32 -11.81 -12.08
N PHE A 130 -19.56 -11.76 -10.77
CA PHE A 130 -20.39 -10.73 -10.17
C PHE A 130 -19.77 -9.32 -10.25
N LEU A 131 -18.49 -9.20 -10.53
CA LEU A 131 -17.80 -7.93 -10.75
C LEU A 131 -17.86 -7.44 -12.21
N GLU A 132 -18.36 -8.23 -13.14
CA GLU A 132 -18.47 -7.84 -14.57
C GLU A 132 -19.19 -6.50 -14.81
N PRO A 133 -20.24 -6.13 -14.05
CA PRO A 133 -20.87 -4.83 -14.20
C PRO A 133 -20.01 -3.65 -13.80
N LEU A 134 -18.99 -3.86 -12.96
CA LEU A 134 -18.11 -2.82 -12.41
C LEU A 134 -16.74 -2.80 -13.10
N PHE A 135 -16.23 -3.97 -13.49
CA PHE A 135 -14.88 -4.14 -14.04
C PHE A 135 -14.94 -5.04 -15.28
N HIS A 136 -14.25 -4.62 -16.32
CA HIS A 136 -14.20 -5.37 -17.58
C HIS A 136 -13.73 -6.81 -17.35
N GLY A 137 -14.54 -7.80 -17.79
CA GLY A 137 -14.30 -9.22 -17.56
C GLY A 137 -14.29 -9.65 -16.09
N GLY A 138 -14.94 -8.87 -15.21
CA GLY A 138 -15.01 -9.16 -13.77
C GLY A 138 -13.67 -9.09 -13.05
N ARG A 139 -12.65 -8.46 -13.65
CA ARG A 139 -11.29 -8.39 -13.12
C ARG A 139 -11.14 -7.15 -12.23
N PHE A 140 -10.91 -7.38 -10.94
CA PHE A 140 -10.53 -6.31 -10.03
C PHE A 140 -9.17 -5.73 -10.45
N PRO A 141 -8.97 -4.41 -10.40
CA PRO A 141 -7.67 -3.82 -10.71
C PRO A 141 -6.55 -4.51 -9.97
N SER A 142 -5.49 -4.88 -10.69
CA SER A 142 -4.32 -5.52 -10.07
C SER A 142 -3.68 -4.61 -9.03
N PHE A 143 -3.11 -5.23 -8.01
CA PHE A 143 -2.48 -4.55 -6.88
C PHE A 143 -1.27 -5.36 -6.37
N ASN A 144 -0.61 -4.90 -5.32
CA ASN A 144 0.62 -5.48 -4.77
C ASN A 144 0.58 -5.57 -3.23
N VAL A 145 1.69 -5.97 -2.62
CA VAL A 145 1.83 -6.07 -1.15
C VAL A 145 1.73 -4.71 -0.49
N ALA A 146 2.30 -3.66 -1.09
CA ALA A 146 2.21 -2.29 -0.56
C ALA A 146 0.76 -1.80 -0.49
N ASP A 147 -0.04 -2.01 -1.56
CA ASP A 147 -1.45 -1.63 -1.61
C ASP A 147 -2.28 -2.41 -0.59
N SER A 148 -1.98 -3.71 -0.43
CA SER A 148 -2.59 -4.56 0.60
C SER A 148 -2.33 -4.00 2.00
N ALA A 149 -1.07 -3.62 2.28
CA ALA A 149 -0.69 -3.04 3.56
C ALA A 149 -1.39 -1.69 3.82
N ILE A 150 -1.48 -0.81 2.80
CA ILE A 150 -2.22 0.45 2.90
C ILE A 150 -3.69 0.18 3.20
N SER A 151 -4.32 -0.75 2.49
CA SER A 151 -5.75 -1.07 2.65
C SER A 151 -6.05 -1.65 4.03
N VAL A 152 -5.23 -2.60 4.51
CA VAL A 152 -5.35 -3.16 5.87
C VAL A 152 -5.09 -2.09 6.93
N GLY A 153 -4.09 -1.24 6.73
CA GLY A 153 -3.81 -0.11 7.62
C GLY A 153 -4.98 0.86 7.71
N ALA A 154 -5.59 1.22 6.58
CA ALA A 154 -6.78 2.07 6.56
C ALA A 154 -7.97 1.42 7.29
N ALA A 155 -8.20 0.12 7.09
CA ALA A 155 -9.23 -0.62 7.83
C ALA A 155 -8.97 -0.64 9.35
N CYS A 156 -7.70 -0.79 9.75
CA CYS A 156 -7.30 -0.72 11.16
C CYS A 156 -7.53 0.68 11.77
N LEU A 157 -7.30 1.77 11.02
CA LEU A 157 -7.61 3.13 11.49
C LEU A 157 -9.11 3.30 11.75
N ILE A 158 -9.94 2.83 10.82
CA ILE A 158 -11.40 2.88 10.96
C ILE A 158 -11.84 2.08 12.20
N LEU A 159 -11.28 0.88 12.37
CA LEU A 159 -11.58 0.04 13.53
C LEU A 159 -11.15 0.69 14.84
N ASP A 160 -9.96 1.30 14.89
CA ASP A 160 -9.46 2.00 16.08
C ASP A 160 -10.40 3.14 16.48
N GLU A 161 -10.85 3.93 15.51
CA GLU A 161 -11.81 5.02 15.73
C GLU A 161 -13.16 4.52 16.28
N ILE A 162 -13.72 3.45 15.67
CA ILE A 162 -14.97 2.84 16.15
C ILE A 162 -14.83 2.36 17.59
N LEU A 163 -13.71 1.68 17.91
CA LEU A 163 -13.46 1.19 19.26
C LEU A 163 -13.24 2.33 20.26
N ARG A 164 -12.64 3.42 19.83
CA ARG A 164 -12.42 4.61 20.66
C ARG A 164 -13.75 5.30 21.01
N VAL A 165 -14.60 5.52 20.02
CA VAL A 165 -15.92 6.12 20.22
C VAL A 165 -16.77 5.28 21.17
N ARG A 166 -16.77 3.94 21.02
CA ARG A 166 -17.53 3.03 21.92
C ARG A 166 -17.03 3.03 23.36
N ARG A 167 -15.79 3.40 23.64
CA ARG A 167 -15.24 3.47 25.01
C ARG A 167 -15.48 4.80 25.68
N SER A 168 -15.80 5.84 24.91
CA SER A 168 -16.03 7.20 25.41
C SER A 168 -17.51 7.54 25.61
N GLY A 169 -18.43 6.70 25.14
CA GLY A 169 -19.88 6.78 25.40
C GLY A 169 -20.32 5.77 26.45
#